data_366ca8ce4083c818f973b679bea3f492
#
_entry.id   366ca8ce4083c818f973b679bea3f492
#
_cell.length_a   1.000
_cell.length_b   1.000
_cell.length_c   1.000
_cell.angle_alpha   90.00
_cell.angle_beta   90.00
_cell.angle_gamma   90.00
#
_symmetry.space_group_name_H-M   'P 1'
#
loop_
_entity.id
_entity.type
_entity.pdbx_description
1 polymer ?
#
loop_
_entity_poly.entity_id
_entity_poly.type
_entity_poly.pdbx_seq_one_letter_code
_entity_poly.pdbx_strand_id
1 'polypeptide(L)'
;MKIKTATTIFEVLASEVRLSIFRLLVKYAPEGLVAGEISQMLDIPKTNLSFHLKNIMYSGLVSMEREGRNTRYRANIPLMLETIAYLASECCSGNSAHCQPYLAEGGIEPD
;
A
#
# COMPACT_ATOMS: atom_id res chain seq x y z
N MET A 1 -0.91 -14.77 6.92
CA MET A 1 -0.42 -13.54 7.59
C MET A 1 -0.72 -13.61 9.08
N LYS A 2 0.21 -13.11 9.88
CA LYS A 2 0.00 -13.02 11.33
C LYS A 2 -0.70 -11.70 11.65
N ILE A 3 -1.53 -11.71 12.69
CA ILE A 3 -2.26 -10.50 13.10
C ILE A 3 -1.30 -9.35 13.44
N LYS A 4 -0.14 -9.65 14.02
CA LYS A 4 0.86 -8.65 14.35
C LYS A 4 1.43 -7.97 13.08
N THR A 5 1.64 -8.74 12.03
CA THR A 5 2.07 -8.20 10.74
C THR A 5 1.00 -7.27 10.16
N ALA A 6 -0.25 -7.70 10.23
CA ALA A 6 -1.37 -6.92 9.73
C ALA A 6 -1.50 -5.59 10.48
N THR A 7 -1.40 -5.60 11.81
CA THR A 7 -1.50 -4.37 12.60
C THR A 7 -0.37 -3.39 12.30
N THR A 8 0.86 -3.89 12.08
CA THR A 8 1.97 -3.05 11.68
C THR A 8 1.68 -2.34 10.35
N ILE A 9 1.12 -3.07 9.39
CA ILE A 9 0.74 -2.52 8.09
C ILE A 9 -0.31 -1.41 8.27
N PHE A 10 -1.35 -1.67 9.05
CA PHE A 10 -2.42 -0.71 9.26
C PHE A 10 -1.94 0.53 10.01
N GLU A 11 -1.06 0.37 11.00
CA GLU A 11 -0.48 1.50 11.71
C GLU A 11 0.30 2.41 10.76
N VAL A 12 1.08 1.83 9.87
CA VAL A 12 1.85 2.58 8.89
C VAL A 12 0.92 3.34 7.95
N LEU A 13 -0.17 2.72 7.51
CA LEU A 13 -1.12 3.35 6.60
C LEU A 13 -2.12 4.28 7.30
N ALA A 14 -2.13 4.34 8.62
CA ALA A 14 -3.01 5.22 9.39
C ALA A 14 -2.48 6.66 9.45
N SER A 15 -1.98 7.15 8.33
CA SER A 15 -1.48 8.50 8.14
C SER A 15 -1.88 8.93 6.73
N GLU A 16 -2.53 10.09 6.61
CA GLU A 16 -2.97 10.56 5.30
C GLU A 16 -1.81 10.66 4.31
N VAL A 17 -0.67 11.17 4.79
CA VAL A 17 0.52 11.31 3.93
C VAL A 17 1.04 9.95 3.49
N ARG A 18 1.23 9.03 4.41
CA ARG A 18 1.77 7.70 4.08
C ARG A 18 0.82 6.90 3.21
N LEU A 19 -0.48 6.99 3.47
CA LEU A 19 -1.48 6.33 2.63
C LEU A 19 -1.46 6.90 1.20
N SER A 20 -1.33 8.23 1.08
CA SER A 20 -1.24 8.89 -0.23
C SER A 20 0.00 8.42 -1.00
N ILE A 21 1.14 8.31 -0.32
CA ILE A 21 2.38 7.82 -0.94
C ILE A 21 2.19 6.38 -1.44
N PHE A 22 1.64 5.52 -0.59
CA PHE A 22 1.45 4.12 -0.95
C PHE A 22 0.50 3.96 -2.13
N ARG A 23 -0.63 4.68 -2.11
CA ARG A 23 -1.59 4.62 -3.21
C ARG A 23 -0.99 5.10 -4.53
N LEU A 24 -0.14 6.12 -4.47
CA LEU A 24 0.56 6.61 -5.65
C LEU A 24 1.47 5.53 -6.23
N LEU A 25 2.23 4.85 -5.37
CA LEU A 25 3.12 3.77 -5.81
C LEU A 25 2.35 2.56 -6.35
N VAL A 26 1.19 2.27 -5.80
CA VAL A 26 0.30 1.23 -6.33
C VAL A 26 -0.15 1.60 -7.74
N LYS A 27 -0.51 2.87 -7.95
CA LYS A 27 -0.95 3.36 -9.26
C LYS A 27 0.14 3.19 -10.33
N TYR A 28 1.40 3.40 -9.96
CA TYR A 28 2.53 3.32 -10.89
C TYR A 28 3.29 1.98 -10.83
N ALA A 29 2.70 0.96 -10.20
CA ALA A 29 3.28 -0.38 -10.22
C ALA A 29 3.19 -0.97 -11.62
N PRO A 30 4.11 -1.86 -12.02
CA PRO A 30 5.24 -2.35 -11.26
C PRO A 30 6.50 -1.47 -11.29
N GLU A 31 6.56 -0.46 -12.15
CA GLU A 31 7.77 0.36 -12.36
C GLU A 31 8.14 1.18 -11.14
N GLY A 32 7.14 1.69 -10.42
CA GLY A 32 7.37 2.57 -9.29
C GLY A 32 7.78 3.97 -9.69
N LEU A 33 8.25 4.74 -8.71
CA LEU A 33 8.65 6.13 -8.92
C LEU A 33 9.94 6.42 -8.16
N VAL A 34 10.74 7.35 -8.66
CA VAL A 34 11.89 7.86 -7.91
C VAL A 34 11.43 8.92 -6.93
N ALA A 35 12.23 9.14 -5.88
CA ALA A 35 11.86 10.05 -4.78
C ALA A 35 11.47 11.44 -5.27
N GLY A 36 12.20 11.98 -6.24
CA GLY A 36 11.91 13.31 -6.80
C GLY A 36 10.53 13.39 -7.43
N GLU A 37 10.10 12.35 -8.12
CA GLU A 37 8.78 12.29 -8.72
C GLU A 37 7.68 12.25 -7.66
N ILE A 38 7.86 11.45 -6.62
CA ILE A 38 6.89 11.36 -5.53
C ILE A 38 6.76 12.72 -4.84
N SER A 39 7.90 13.34 -4.52
CA SER A 39 7.95 14.65 -3.88
C SER A 39 7.18 15.69 -4.69
N GLN A 40 7.39 15.71 -5.99
CA GLN A 40 6.75 16.66 -6.90
C GLN A 40 5.25 16.38 -7.03
N MET A 41 4.87 15.13 -7.24
CA MET A 41 3.47 14.75 -7.47
C MET A 41 2.58 15.00 -6.25
N LEU A 42 3.12 14.78 -5.05
CA LEU A 42 2.37 14.92 -3.80
C LEU A 42 2.67 16.21 -3.04
N ASP A 43 3.55 17.03 -3.60
CA ASP A 43 3.98 18.29 -2.98
C ASP A 43 4.46 18.08 -1.54
N ILE A 44 5.36 17.11 -1.36
CA ILE A 44 5.95 16.79 -0.07
C ILE A 44 7.44 17.10 -0.12
N PRO A 45 7.99 17.89 0.83
CA PRO A 45 9.43 18.13 0.87
C PRO A 45 10.21 16.82 0.97
N LYS A 46 11.35 16.75 0.28
CA LYS A 46 12.14 15.52 0.20
C LYS A 46 12.57 14.98 1.58
N THR A 47 12.86 15.87 2.53
CA THR A 47 13.23 15.45 3.88
C THR A 47 12.09 14.72 4.58
N ASN A 48 10.87 15.27 4.47
CA ASN A 48 9.68 14.66 5.03
C ASN A 48 9.35 13.34 4.31
N LEU A 49 9.49 13.34 2.99
CA LEU A 49 9.24 12.16 2.18
C LEU A 49 10.14 10.99 2.58
N SER A 50 11.43 11.25 2.76
CA SER A 50 12.39 10.22 3.17
C SER A 50 11.97 9.56 4.48
N PHE A 51 11.52 10.36 5.43
CA PHE A 51 11.05 9.87 6.73
C PHE A 51 9.82 8.96 6.56
N HIS A 52 8.84 9.41 5.78
CA HIS A 52 7.63 8.63 5.55
C HIS A 52 7.91 7.34 4.78
N LEU A 53 8.76 7.40 3.76
CA LEU A 53 9.13 6.21 2.99
C LEU A 53 9.84 5.17 3.85
N LYS A 54 10.70 5.62 4.77
CA LYS A 54 11.39 4.73 5.69
C LYS A 54 10.37 3.99 6.58
N ASN A 55 9.36 4.68 7.07
CA ASN A 55 8.30 4.06 7.88
C ASN A 55 7.50 3.03 7.07
N ILE A 56 7.18 3.36 5.82
CA ILE A 56 6.43 2.43 4.97
C ILE A 56 7.27 1.20 4.64
N MET A 57 8.57 1.38 4.37
CA MET A 57 9.47 0.27 4.10
C MET A 57 9.58 -0.69 5.30
N TYR A 58 9.51 -0.15 6.49
CA TYR A 58 9.55 -0.96 7.70
C TYR A 58 8.43 -2.01 7.73
N SER A 59 7.26 -1.67 7.20
CA SER A 59 6.13 -2.60 7.14
C SER A 59 6.25 -3.64 6.01
N GLY A 60 7.19 -3.44 5.09
CA GLY A 60 7.34 -4.28 3.91
C GLY A 60 6.48 -3.90 2.73
N LEU A 61 5.62 -2.88 2.87
CA LEU A 61 4.71 -2.46 1.79
C LEU A 61 5.40 -1.76 0.62
N VAL A 62 6.60 -1.26 0.83
CA VAL A 62 7.38 -0.56 -0.19
C VAL A 62 8.81 -1.07 -0.14
N SER A 63 9.40 -1.25 -1.30
CA SER A 63 10.82 -1.59 -1.44
C SER A 63 11.53 -0.46 -2.17
N MET A 64 12.85 -0.44 -2.07
CA MET A 64 13.66 0.58 -2.77
C MET A 64 14.79 -0.07 -3.55
N GLU A 65 15.23 0.63 -4.59
CA GLU A 65 16.36 0.23 -5.42
C GLU A 65 17.14 1.46 -5.82
N ARG A 66 18.46 1.41 -5.64
CA ARG A 66 19.33 2.51 -6.06
C ARG A 66 19.54 2.45 -7.56
N GLU A 67 19.35 3.59 -8.23
CA GLU A 67 19.57 3.75 -9.66
C GLU A 67 20.46 4.97 -9.87
N GLY A 68 21.76 4.78 -9.78
CA GLY A 68 22.71 5.88 -9.85
C GLY A 68 22.52 6.83 -8.67
N ARG A 69 22.17 8.09 -8.95
CA ARG A 69 21.92 9.09 -7.91
C ARG A 69 20.49 9.07 -7.38
N ASN A 70 19.61 8.36 -8.06
CA ASN A 70 18.20 8.29 -7.69
C ASN A 70 17.90 7.03 -6.90
N THR A 71 16.84 7.07 -6.12
CA THR A 71 16.30 5.90 -5.43
C THR A 71 14.89 5.67 -5.93
N ARG A 72 14.65 4.48 -6.45
CA ARG A 72 13.33 4.09 -6.96
C ARG A 72 12.58 3.31 -5.89
N TYR A 73 11.31 3.67 -5.71
CA TYR A 73 10.43 3.03 -4.73
C TYR A 73 9.32 2.31 -5.46
N ARG A 74 9.01 1.09 -5.00
CA ARG A 74 7.96 0.26 -5.60
C ARG A 74 7.03 -0.27 -4.52
N ALA A 75 5.73 -0.28 -4.82
CA ALA A 75 4.75 -0.91 -3.95
C ALA A 75 4.91 -2.42 -3.99
N ASN A 76 4.82 -3.04 -2.83
CA ASN A 76 4.81 -4.51 -2.72
C ASN A 76 3.37 -4.99 -2.92
N ILE A 77 2.99 -5.17 -4.19
CA ILE A 77 1.63 -5.56 -4.55
C ILE A 77 1.23 -6.91 -3.93
N PRO A 78 2.09 -7.96 -3.97
CA PRO A 78 1.74 -9.23 -3.31
C PRO A 78 1.37 -9.06 -1.85
N LEU A 79 2.12 -8.26 -1.09
CA LEU A 79 1.80 -8.04 0.32
C LEU A 79 0.50 -7.27 0.50
N MET A 80 0.24 -6.29 -0.35
CA MET A 80 -1.03 -5.56 -0.34
C MET A 80 -2.21 -6.51 -0.55
N LEU A 81 -2.12 -7.36 -1.56
CA LEU A 81 -3.18 -8.33 -1.86
C LEU A 81 -3.34 -9.35 -0.74
N GLU A 82 -2.25 -9.78 -0.14
CA GLU A 82 -2.27 -10.69 1.00
C GLU A 82 -2.98 -10.05 2.20
N THR A 83 -2.76 -8.76 2.42
CA THR A 83 -3.41 -8.02 3.51
C THR A 83 -4.92 -7.92 3.28
N ILE A 84 -5.32 -7.63 2.05
CA ILE A 84 -6.74 -7.57 1.68
C ILE A 84 -7.37 -8.95 1.87
N ALA A 85 -6.70 -10.00 1.40
CA ALA A 85 -7.17 -11.38 1.54
C ALA A 85 -7.29 -11.78 3.00
N TYR A 86 -6.34 -11.35 3.84
CA TYR A 86 -6.37 -11.63 5.26
C TYR A 86 -7.62 -11.04 5.92
N LEU A 87 -7.97 -9.80 5.59
CA LEU A 87 -9.16 -9.16 6.12
C LEU A 87 -10.44 -9.90 5.70
N ALA A 88 -10.44 -10.45 4.51
CA ALA A 88 -11.63 -11.11 3.95
C ALA A 88 -11.66 -12.62 4.18
N SER A 89 -10.60 -13.21 4.75
CA SER A 89 -10.42 -14.66 4.80
C SER A 89 -11.53 -15.44 5.48
N GLU A 90 -12.17 -14.83 6.46
CA GLU A 90 -13.29 -15.49 7.18
C GLU A 90 -14.61 -14.78 6.92
N CYS A 91 -14.68 -14.02 5.83
CA CYS A 91 -15.89 -13.27 5.49
C CYS A 91 -17.08 -14.23 5.37
N CYS A 92 -18.16 -13.90 6.08
CA CYS A 92 -19.40 -14.70 6.10
C CYS A 92 -19.12 -16.18 6.43
N SER A 93 -18.20 -16.43 7.33
CA SER A 93 -17.78 -17.77 7.76
C SER A 93 -17.27 -18.62 6.58
N GLY A 94 -16.66 -17.97 5.59
CA GLY A 94 -16.11 -18.62 4.41
C GLY A 94 -17.12 -18.90 3.31
N ASN A 95 -18.36 -18.46 3.47
CA ASN A 95 -19.40 -18.65 2.45
C ASN A 95 -19.44 -17.46 1.51
N SER A 96 -18.82 -17.60 0.34
CA SER A 96 -18.73 -16.52 -0.63
C SER A 96 -20.08 -16.03 -1.16
N ALA A 97 -21.09 -16.89 -1.14
CA ALA A 97 -22.44 -16.52 -1.58
C ALA A 97 -23.04 -15.41 -0.70
N HIS A 98 -22.68 -15.38 0.59
CA HIS A 98 -23.15 -14.35 1.50
C HIS A 98 -22.48 -12.99 1.26
N CYS A 99 -21.34 -12.97 0.56
CA CYS A 99 -20.59 -11.73 0.29
C CYS A 99 -21.08 -11.00 -0.96
N GLN A 100 -21.76 -11.71 -1.87
CA GLN A 100 -22.20 -11.12 -3.14
C GLN A 100 -23.02 -9.84 -2.98
N PRO A 101 -24.06 -9.81 -2.11
CA PRO A 101 -24.84 -8.58 -1.92
C PRO A 101 -23.99 -7.42 -1.41
N TYR A 102 -23.05 -7.68 -0.51
CA TYR A 102 -22.20 -6.65 0.08
C TYR A 102 -21.23 -6.05 -0.94
N LEU A 103 -20.70 -6.88 -1.83
CA LEU A 103 -19.81 -6.40 -2.90
C LEU A 103 -20.55 -5.42 -3.81
N ALA A 104 -21.81 -5.74 -4.17
CA ALA A 104 -22.62 -4.87 -5.00
C ALA A 104 -22.95 -3.54 -4.30
N GLU A 105 -23.34 -3.61 -3.01
CA GLU A 105 -23.67 -2.42 -2.23
C GLU A 105 -22.47 -1.55 -1.95
N GLY A 106 -21.30 -2.17 -1.75
CA GLY A 106 -20.07 -1.46 -1.46
C GLY A 106 -19.45 -0.75 -2.67
N GLY A 107 -20.01 -0.94 -3.86
CA GLY A 107 -19.46 -0.35 -5.06
C GLY A 107 -18.10 -0.92 -5.44
N ILE A 108 -17.76 -2.09 -4.92
CA ILE A 108 -16.51 -2.76 -5.24
C ILE A 108 -16.73 -3.57 -6.50
N GLU A 109 -16.48 -2.92 -7.63
CA GLU A 109 -16.55 -3.58 -8.91
C GLU A 109 -15.15 -3.86 -9.42
N PRO A 110 -14.93 -5.02 -10.05
CA PRO A 110 -13.63 -5.27 -10.70
C PRO A 110 -13.51 -4.33 -11.89
N ASP A 111 -12.45 -3.56 -11.88
CA ASP A 111 -12.15 -2.64 -13.00
C ASP A 111 -11.65 -3.42 -14.20
#